data_b32fbbb88c418b8f0cf5ceef3ee8396e
#
_entry.id   b32fbbb88c418b8f0cf5ceef3ee8396e
#
_cell.length_a   1.000
_cell.length_b   1.000
_cell.length_c   1.000
_cell.angle_alpha   90.00
_cell.angle_beta   90.00
_cell.angle_gamma   90.00
#
_symmetry.space_group_name_H-M   'P 1'
#
loop_
_entity.id
_entity.type
_entity.pdbx_description
1 polymer ?
#
loop_
_entity_poly.entity_id
_entity_poly.type
_entity_poly.pdbx_seq_one_letter_code
_entity_poly.pdbx_strand_id
1 'polypeptide(L)'
;MKPSPAATRRQRQQASRGAISRRTRIFIGVLLIYFAGIAFLLYRVVADIDPRYRESAEESLVEISQLMASMVEQDVIAGAINTQRLEPLFRSVYAREFSAQIYNLHKTRVELRMVVTDEHGRVIFDSTGRDLNADYSRWSDVSRALA
;
A
#
# COMPACT_ATOMS: atom_id res chain seq x y z
N MET A 1 62.22 48.40 11.04
CA MET A 1 60.84 48.08 11.49
C MET A 1 60.68 46.57 11.49
N LYS A 2 60.75 45.92 12.66
CA LYS A 2 60.62 44.45 12.76
C LYS A 2 59.11 44.05 12.86
N PRO A 3 58.63 43.11 12.08
CA PRO A 3 57.21 42.69 12.19
C PRO A 3 56.92 42.01 13.56
N SER A 4 55.75 42.31 14.09
CA SER A 4 55.32 41.88 15.41
C SER A 4 55.08 40.35 15.41
N PRO A 5 55.56 39.63 16.46
CA PRO A 5 55.48 38.19 16.54
C PRO A 5 54.03 37.64 16.59
N ALA A 6 53.04 38.48 16.85
CA ALA A 6 51.63 38.08 16.91
C ALA A 6 51.01 37.85 15.51
N ALA A 7 51.48 38.51 14.47
CA ALA A 7 51.00 38.32 13.11
C ALA A 7 51.39 36.96 12.50
N THR A 8 52.60 36.51 12.83
CA THR A 8 53.13 35.25 12.32
C THR A 8 52.47 34.02 12.96
N ARG A 9 51.99 34.16 14.18
CA ARG A 9 51.29 33.08 14.89
C ARG A 9 49.85 32.84 14.37
N ARG A 10 49.15 33.92 13.99
CA ARG A 10 47.80 33.84 13.39
C ARG A 10 47.82 33.24 11.97
N GLN A 11 48.82 33.55 11.16
CA GLN A 11 48.96 32.91 9.84
C GLN A 11 49.28 31.41 9.89
N ARG A 12 50.05 30.95 10.87
CA ARG A 12 50.31 29.51 11.07
C ARG A 12 49.07 28.73 11.56
N GLN A 13 48.18 29.37 12.34
CA GLN A 13 46.94 28.74 12.77
C GLN A 13 45.90 28.63 11.67
N GLN A 14 45.90 29.55 10.69
CA GLN A 14 44.98 29.44 9.53
C GLN A 14 45.46 28.45 8.46
N ALA A 15 46.75 28.19 8.38
CA ALA A 15 47.31 27.18 7.44
C ALA A 15 47.08 25.72 7.87
N SER A 16 46.68 25.46 9.12
CA SER A 16 46.41 24.09 9.62
C SER A 16 44.96 23.63 9.39
N ARG A 17 44.14 24.41 8.68
CA ARG A 17 42.80 23.98 8.29
C ARG A 17 42.88 22.95 7.16
N GLY A 18 43.14 21.69 7.56
CA GLY A 18 42.52 20.55 6.94
C GLY A 18 43.01 20.13 5.57
N ALA A 19 44.31 19.93 5.37
CA ALA A 19 44.70 18.97 4.34
C ALA A 19 44.38 17.56 4.84
N ILE A 20 43.18 17.07 4.51
CA ILE A 20 42.78 15.68 4.77
C ILE A 20 43.86 14.77 4.19
N SER A 21 44.48 13.91 5.02
CA SER A 21 45.60 13.06 4.59
C SER A 21 45.13 12.18 3.41
N ARG A 22 46.01 11.82 2.52
CA ARG A 22 45.71 10.94 1.38
C ARG A 22 45.04 9.64 1.82
N ARG A 23 45.45 9.10 2.96
CA ARG A 23 44.85 7.89 3.58
C ARG A 23 43.39 8.12 3.99
N THR A 24 43.11 9.26 4.61
CA THR A 24 41.74 9.62 5.04
C THR A 24 40.82 9.82 3.83
N ARG A 25 41.28 10.41 2.73
CA ARG A 25 40.50 10.55 1.49
C ARG A 25 40.14 9.20 0.89
N ILE A 26 41.10 8.27 0.85
CA ILE A 26 40.85 6.90 0.35
C ILE A 26 39.87 6.19 1.24
N PHE A 27 40.02 6.30 2.57
CA PHE A 27 39.11 5.68 3.53
C PHE A 27 37.69 6.22 3.39
N ILE A 28 37.50 7.55 3.28
CA ILE A 28 36.19 8.19 3.05
C ILE A 28 35.60 7.72 1.71
N GLY A 29 36.40 7.65 0.65
CA GLY A 29 35.97 7.17 -0.65
C GLY A 29 35.43 5.73 -0.60
N VAL A 30 36.16 4.82 0.04
CA VAL A 30 35.74 3.43 0.24
C VAL A 30 34.46 3.36 1.07
N LEU A 31 34.36 4.15 2.15
CA LEU A 31 33.19 4.20 3.01
C LEU A 31 31.95 4.70 2.25
N LEU A 32 32.08 5.72 1.41
CA LEU A 32 31.00 6.25 0.58
C LEU A 32 30.50 5.21 -0.44
N ILE A 33 31.42 4.50 -1.10
CA ILE A 33 31.06 3.42 -2.04
C ILE A 33 30.32 2.30 -1.31
N TYR A 34 30.77 1.93 -0.11
CA TYR A 34 30.15 0.91 0.70
C TYR A 34 28.72 1.31 1.11
N PHE A 35 28.52 2.53 1.62
CA PHE A 35 27.21 3.04 1.97
C PHE A 35 26.29 3.19 0.76
N ALA A 36 26.82 3.67 -0.38
CA ALA A 36 26.05 3.75 -1.62
C ALA A 36 25.60 2.36 -2.09
N GLY A 37 26.46 1.34 -1.99
CA GLY A 37 26.11 -0.04 -2.30
C GLY A 37 25.01 -0.60 -1.41
N ILE A 38 25.11 -0.39 -0.10
CA ILE A 38 24.05 -0.81 0.84
C ILE A 38 22.73 -0.07 0.58
N ALA A 39 22.78 1.25 0.40
CA ALA A 39 21.59 2.05 0.11
C ALA A 39 20.91 1.61 -1.19
N PHE A 40 21.68 1.33 -2.23
CA PHE A 40 21.17 0.79 -3.48
C PHE A 40 20.51 -0.59 -3.30
N LEU A 41 21.14 -1.47 -2.53
CA LEU A 41 20.62 -2.82 -2.27
C LEU A 41 19.32 -2.77 -1.46
N LEU A 42 19.27 -1.95 -0.43
CA LEU A 42 18.05 -1.71 0.35
C LEU A 42 16.92 -1.12 -0.52
N TYR A 43 17.25 -0.13 -1.36
CA TYR A 43 16.29 0.44 -2.29
C TYR A 43 15.71 -0.62 -3.23
N ARG A 44 16.57 -1.48 -3.80
CA ARG A 44 16.15 -2.59 -4.67
C ARG A 44 15.24 -3.57 -3.96
N VAL A 45 15.59 -3.97 -2.74
CA VAL A 45 14.78 -4.91 -1.94
C VAL A 45 13.40 -4.31 -1.64
N VAL A 46 13.36 -3.05 -1.19
CA VAL A 46 12.09 -2.38 -0.89
C VAL A 46 11.25 -2.20 -2.16
N ALA A 47 11.86 -1.80 -3.27
CA ALA A 47 11.16 -1.62 -4.56
C ALA A 47 10.60 -2.94 -5.14
N ASP A 48 11.19 -4.09 -4.81
CA ASP A 48 10.76 -5.39 -5.32
C ASP A 48 9.68 -6.04 -4.43
N ILE A 49 9.59 -5.65 -3.16
CA ILE A 49 8.61 -6.18 -2.21
C ILE A 49 7.21 -5.59 -2.44
N ASP A 50 7.11 -4.29 -2.68
CA ASP A 50 5.82 -3.57 -2.79
C ASP A 50 4.92 -4.09 -3.93
N PRO A 51 5.39 -4.32 -5.17
CA PRO A 51 4.55 -4.84 -6.25
C PRO A 51 4.07 -6.27 -5.99
N ARG A 52 4.88 -7.14 -5.41
CA ARG A 52 4.49 -8.54 -5.14
C ARG A 52 3.39 -8.66 -4.08
N TYR A 53 3.40 -7.78 -3.08
CA TYR A 53 2.36 -7.74 -2.06
C TYR A 53 1.01 -7.27 -2.63
N ARG A 54 1.04 -6.29 -3.54
CA ARG A 54 -0.16 -5.79 -4.22
C ARG A 54 -0.75 -6.84 -5.16
N GLU A 55 0.09 -7.48 -5.96
CA GLU A 55 -0.30 -8.52 -6.92
C GLU A 55 -1.02 -9.68 -6.21
N SER A 56 -0.48 -10.20 -5.10
CA SER A 56 -1.11 -11.27 -4.32
C SER A 56 -2.43 -10.84 -3.67
N ALA A 57 -2.52 -9.58 -3.21
CA ALA A 57 -3.76 -9.06 -2.64
C ALA A 57 -4.85 -8.86 -3.72
N GLU A 58 -4.47 -8.36 -4.89
CA GLU A 58 -5.37 -8.18 -6.03
C GLU A 58 -5.88 -9.51 -6.56
N GLU A 59 -5.03 -10.54 -6.68
CA GLU A 59 -5.41 -11.89 -7.07
C GLU A 59 -6.48 -12.46 -6.13
N SER A 60 -6.26 -12.39 -4.82
CA SER A 60 -7.23 -12.86 -3.83
C SER A 60 -8.56 -12.10 -3.90
N LEU A 61 -8.52 -10.79 -4.16
CA LEU A 61 -9.73 -9.98 -4.31
C LEU A 61 -10.51 -10.37 -5.58
N VAL A 62 -9.82 -10.65 -6.68
CA VAL A 62 -10.44 -11.13 -7.93
C VAL A 62 -11.12 -12.48 -7.71
N GLU A 63 -10.44 -13.44 -7.08
CA GLU A 63 -11.02 -14.75 -6.78
C GLU A 63 -12.25 -14.66 -5.89
N ILE A 64 -12.19 -13.84 -4.82
CA ILE A 64 -13.35 -13.61 -3.95
C ILE A 64 -14.49 -12.94 -4.72
N SER A 65 -14.19 -11.97 -5.60
CA SER A 65 -15.22 -11.28 -6.39
C SER A 65 -15.92 -12.23 -7.37
N GLN A 66 -15.19 -13.15 -7.99
CA GLN A 66 -15.76 -14.17 -8.88
C GLN A 66 -16.64 -15.16 -8.11
N LEU A 67 -16.20 -15.59 -6.92
CA LEU A 67 -17.02 -16.44 -6.06
C LEU A 67 -18.32 -15.74 -5.66
N MET A 68 -18.24 -14.46 -5.27
CA MET A 68 -19.42 -13.66 -4.90
C MET A 68 -20.34 -13.43 -6.11
N ALA A 69 -19.80 -13.18 -7.29
CA ALA A 69 -20.57 -13.04 -8.52
C ALA A 69 -21.35 -14.33 -8.82
N SER A 70 -20.72 -15.50 -8.73
CA SER A 70 -21.37 -16.79 -8.92
C SER A 70 -22.49 -17.06 -7.91
N MET A 71 -22.32 -16.60 -6.66
CA MET A 71 -23.40 -16.68 -5.67
C MET A 71 -24.59 -15.79 -6.02
N VAL A 72 -24.33 -14.57 -6.52
CA VAL A 72 -25.38 -13.62 -6.94
C VAL A 72 -26.10 -14.14 -8.18
N GLU A 73 -25.38 -14.71 -9.15
CA GLU A 73 -25.98 -15.30 -10.37
C GLU A 73 -26.98 -16.42 -10.07
N GLN A 74 -26.73 -17.22 -9.04
CA GLN A 74 -27.68 -18.26 -8.62
C GLN A 74 -28.97 -17.72 -8.02
N ASP A 75 -28.97 -16.48 -7.55
CA ASP A 75 -30.13 -15.81 -6.96
C ASP A 75 -30.83 -14.86 -7.94
N VAL A 76 -30.48 -14.92 -9.24
CA VAL A 76 -31.21 -14.16 -10.29
C VAL A 76 -32.55 -14.82 -10.57
N ILE A 77 -33.63 -14.11 -10.30
CA ILE A 77 -34.99 -14.54 -10.56
C ILE A 77 -35.62 -13.61 -11.60
N ALA A 78 -36.05 -14.17 -12.73
CA ALA A 78 -36.68 -13.44 -13.82
C ALA A 78 -35.86 -12.22 -14.33
N GLY A 79 -34.55 -12.33 -14.36
CA GLY A 79 -33.63 -11.28 -14.80
C GLY A 79 -33.31 -10.21 -13.74
N ALA A 80 -33.84 -10.34 -12.53
CA ALA A 80 -33.52 -9.44 -11.42
C ALA A 80 -32.74 -10.17 -10.30
N ILE A 81 -31.77 -9.49 -9.72
CA ILE A 81 -30.98 -10.02 -8.60
C ILE A 81 -31.83 -9.98 -7.32
N ASN A 82 -31.99 -11.14 -6.67
CA ASN A 82 -32.69 -11.22 -5.40
C ASN A 82 -31.77 -10.83 -4.23
N THR A 83 -31.72 -9.55 -3.90
CA THR A 83 -30.89 -9.03 -2.81
C THR A 83 -31.37 -9.41 -1.41
N GLN A 84 -32.62 -9.91 -1.26
CA GLN A 84 -33.21 -10.25 0.04
C GLN A 84 -32.46 -11.40 0.74
N ARG A 85 -31.79 -12.29 -0.01
CA ARG A 85 -30.97 -13.38 0.56
C ARG A 85 -29.59 -12.92 0.99
N LEU A 86 -29.06 -11.87 0.37
CA LEU A 86 -27.72 -11.36 0.68
C LEU A 86 -27.69 -10.64 2.04
N GLU A 87 -28.73 -9.92 2.41
CA GLU A 87 -28.78 -9.17 3.67
C GLU A 87 -28.60 -10.06 4.92
N PRO A 88 -29.37 -11.15 5.13
CA PRO A 88 -29.17 -12.00 6.29
C PRO A 88 -27.83 -12.73 6.26
N LEU A 89 -27.28 -13.06 5.06
CA LEU A 89 -25.97 -13.65 4.91
C LEU A 89 -24.89 -12.70 5.46
N PHE A 90 -24.85 -11.48 4.99
CA PHE A 90 -23.86 -10.50 5.46
C PHE A 90 -24.04 -10.11 6.92
N ARG A 91 -25.28 -10.02 7.40
CA ARG A 91 -25.56 -9.84 8.82
C ARG A 91 -24.94 -10.95 9.66
N SER A 92 -25.06 -12.22 9.23
CA SER A 92 -24.45 -13.35 9.92
C SER A 92 -22.92 -13.34 9.86
N VAL A 93 -22.33 -12.91 8.72
CA VAL A 93 -20.87 -12.78 8.55
C VAL A 93 -20.31 -11.71 9.48
N TYR A 94 -20.95 -10.56 9.58
CA TYR A 94 -20.50 -9.47 10.44
C TYR A 94 -20.72 -9.74 11.94
N ALA A 95 -21.71 -10.58 12.27
CA ALA A 95 -21.92 -11.01 13.64
C ALA A 95 -20.91 -12.05 14.12
N ARG A 96 -20.12 -12.65 13.23
CA ARG A 96 -19.09 -13.62 13.60
C ARG A 96 -17.90 -12.91 14.23
N GLU A 97 -17.59 -13.28 15.45
CA GLU A 97 -16.34 -12.93 16.10
C GLU A 97 -15.36 -14.11 15.96
N PHE A 98 -14.14 -13.80 15.60
CA PHE A 98 -13.06 -14.76 15.53
C PHE A 98 -11.76 -14.09 16.01
N SER A 99 -10.74 -14.88 16.27
CA SER A 99 -9.43 -14.40 16.66
C SER A 99 -8.40 -15.01 15.71
N ALA A 100 -7.87 -14.19 14.82
CA ALA A 100 -6.81 -14.59 13.90
C ALA A 100 -5.60 -13.66 14.06
N GLN A 101 -4.45 -14.27 14.36
CA GLN A 101 -3.18 -13.57 14.39
C GLN A 101 -2.53 -13.69 13.01
N ILE A 102 -2.41 -12.57 12.29
CA ILE A 102 -1.75 -12.49 10.98
C ILE A 102 -0.54 -11.60 11.15
N TYR A 103 0.65 -12.19 11.32
CA TYR A 103 1.87 -11.46 11.69
C TYR A 103 1.65 -10.57 12.92
N ASN A 104 1.74 -9.25 12.76
CA ASN A 104 1.53 -8.26 13.83
C ASN A 104 0.09 -7.74 13.91
N LEU A 105 -0.80 -8.21 13.02
CA LEU A 105 -2.21 -7.80 12.97
C LEU A 105 -3.07 -8.85 13.67
N HIS A 106 -3.84 -8.42 14.65
CA HIS A 106 -4.87 -9.23 15.30
C HIS A 106 -6.23 -8.88 14.71
N LYS A 107 -6.79 -9.79 13.91
CA LYS A 107 -8.08 -9.60 13.24
C LYS A 107 -9.18 -10.33 13.99
N THR A 108 -10.23 -9.60 14.36
CA THR A 108 -11.36 -10.11 15.15
C THR A 108 -12.69 -10.07 14.41
N ARG A 109 -12.77 -9.35 13.29
CA ARG A 109 -14.01 -9.17 12.51
C ARG A 109 -13.74 -9.23 11.02
N VAL A 110 -14.77 -9.55 10.26
CA VAL A 110 -14.74 -9.44 8.79
C VAL A 110 -14.96 -7.97 8.40
N GLU A 111 -14.06 -7.44 7.58
CA GLU A 111 -14.11 -6.05 7.07
C GLU A 111 -14.37 -6.00 5.56
N LEU A 112 -14.77 -7.12 4.98
CA LEU A 112 -15.13 -7.19 3.58
C LEU A 112 -16.43 -6.41 3.35
N ARG A 113 -16.43 -5.50 2.37
CA ARG A 113 -17.61 -4.81 1.89
C ARG A 113 -17.97 -5.33 0.50
N MET A 114 -19.21 -5.71 0.31
CA MET A 114 -19.76 -6.11 -0.99
C MET A 114 -20.77 -5.07 -1.47
N VAL A 115 -20.63 -4.65 -2.71
CA VAL A 115 -21.55 -3.78 -3.41
C VAL A 115 -21.99 -4.48 -4.69
N VAL A 116 -23.28 -4.49 -4.98
CA VAL A 116 -23.83 -5.00 -6.23
C VAL A 116 -24.55 -3.85 -6.93
N THR A 117 -24.24 -3.67 -8.21
CA THR A 117 -24.90 -2.67 -9.06
C THR A 117 -25.80 -3.33 -10.09
N ASP A 118 -26.78 -2.60 -10.57
CA ASP A 118 -27.54 -2.97 -11.77
C ASP A 118 -26.73 -2.66 -13.04
N GLU A 119 -27.34 -2.94 -14.19
CA GLU A 119 -26.78 -2.68 -15.53
C GLU A 119 -26.52 -1.20 -15.85
N HIS A 120 -27.01 -0.29 -15.01
CA HIS A 120 -26.84 1.15 -15.15
C HIS A 120 -25.79 1.69 -14.17
N GLY A 121 -25.20 0.82 -13.34
CA GLY A 121 -24.23 1.20 -12.30
C GLY A 121 -24.85 1.77 -11.03
N ARG A 122 -26.17 1.63 -10.83
CA ARG A 122 -26.85 2.00 -9.60
C ARG A 122 -26.69 0.89 -8.57
N VAL A 123 -26.34 1.24 -7.34
CA VAL A 123 -26.18 0.29 -6.25
C VAL A 123 -27.54 -0.26 -5.82
N ILE A 124 -27.74 -1.57 -6.04
CA ILE A 124 -28.95 -2.30 -5.64
C ILE A 124 -28.78 -3.07 -4.34
N PHE A 125 -27.53 -3.32 -3.94
CA PHE A 125 -27.17 -3.93 -2.65
C PHE A 125 -25.83 -3.37 -2.16
N ASP A 126 -25.77 -3.06 -0.88
CA ASP A 126 -24.54 -2.71 -0.17
C ASP A 126 -24.56 -3.42 1.19
N SER A 127 -23.60 -4.30 1.43
CA SER A 127 -23.51 -5.09 2.65
C SER A 127 -23.41 -4.25 3.94
N THR A 128 -22.99 -2.98 3.81
CA THR A 128 -22.95 -2.02 4.92
C THR A 128 -24.15 -1.06 4.94
N GLY A 129 -24.97 -1.05 3.90
CA GLY A 129 -26.13 -0.18 3.74
C GLY A 129 -25.83 1.31 3.52
N ARG A 130 -24.54 1.69 3.32
CA ARG A 130 -24.12 3.10 3.25
C ARG A 130 -24.50 3.77 1.94
N ASP A 131 -24.31 3.05 0.84
CA ASP A 131 -24.41 3.63 -0.51
C ASP A 131 -25.54 3.00 -1.33
N LEU A 132 -26.55 2.47 -0.66
CA LEU A 132 -27.74 1.93 -1.34
C LEU A 132 -28.37 3.03 -2.21
N ASN A 133 -28.68 2.71 -3.48
CA ASN A 133 -29.18 3.61 -4.52
C ASN A 133 -28.18 4.68 -5.02
N ALA A 134 -26.92 4.67 -4.59
CA ALA A 134 -25.88 5.54 -5.14
C ALA A 134 -25.58 5.19 -6.61
N ASP A 135 -25.09 6.16 -7.37
CA ASP A 135 -24.64 5.99 -8.76
C ASP A 135 -23.14 5.75 -8.80
N TYR A 136 -22.74 4.54 -9.15
CA TYR A 136 -21.34 4.10 -9.30
C TYR A 136 -20.92 3.95 -10.76
N SER A 137 -21.76 4.35 -11.72
CA SER A 137 -21.48 4.21 -13.17
C SER A 137 -20.15 4.83 -13.62
N ARG A 138 -19.67 5.86 -12.88
CA ARG A 138 -18.42 6.56 -13.16
C ARG A 138 -17.19 5.97 -12.46
N TRP A 139 -17.37 5.00 -11.59
CA TRP A 139 -16.24 4.33 -10.94
C TRP A 139 -15.54 3.43 -11.94
N SER A 140 -14.21 3.43 -11.93
CA SER A 140 -13.38 2.79 -12.97
C SER A 140 -13.61 1.28 -13.08
N ASP A 141 -13.87 0.62 -11.97
CA ASP A 141 -14.18 -0.80 -11.87
C ASP A 141 -15.58 -1.12 -12.41
N VAL A 142 -16.59 -0.35 -12.00
CA VAL A 142 -17.98 -0.49 -12.46
C VAL A 142 -18.08 -0.15 -13.95
N SER A 143 -17.53 0.99 -14.39
CA SER A 143 -17.58 1.39 -15.80
C SER A 143 -16.89 0.39 -16.72
N ARG A 144 -15.84 -0.28 -16.23
CA ARG A 144 -15.14 -1.35 -16.98
C ARG A 144 -15.96 -2.64 -17.05
N ALA A 145 -16.74 -2.95 -16.03
CA ALA A 145 -17.62 -4.11 -16.01
C ALA A 145 -18.87 -3.92 -16.86
N LEU A 146 -19.30 -2.67 -17.08
CA LEU A 146 -20.46 -2.32 -17.89
C LEU A 146 -20.14 -2.14 -19.38
N ALA A 147 -18.84 -2.05 -19.78
CA ALA A 147 -18.39 -1.87 -21.16
C ALA A 147 -18.31 -3.18 -21.93
#